data_2894e5e9d23e7091e78c5b0b0160063f
#
_entry.id   2894e5e9d23e7091e78c5b0b0160063f
#
_cell.length_a   1.000
_cell.length_b   1.000
_cell.length_c   1.000
_cell.angle_alpha   90.00
_cell.angle_beta   90.00
_cell.angle_gamma   90.00
#
_symmetry.space_group_name_H-M   'P 1'
#
loop_
_entity.id
_entity.type
_entity.pdbx_description
1 polymer ?
#
loop_
_entity_poly.entity_id
_entity_poly.type
_entity_poly.pdbx_seq_one_letter_code
_entity_poly.pdbx_strand_id
1 'polypeptide(L)'
;MERYSVLKDKNPREIVLLRGSGCKWKRCTFCDYHLDYCLDEEDNYNLNAQVLSKVTGIYNKLEVINSGSFCDLDNKTMDLIIKTCEEKNISTVHFECHYIHHKEVPALKEKFKEHNINVRIKTGVETFDVDYRENVMKKGFGKSTPEKIRTYADEVC
;
A
#
# COMPACT_ATOMS: atom_id res chain seq x y z
N MET A 1 17.75 -5.23 5.49
CA MET A 1 16.91 -4.35 4.67
C MET A 1 16.39 -3.23 5.55
N GLU A 2 16.55 -1.97 5.13
CA GLU A 2 15.99 -0.82 5.84
C GLU A 2 14.47 -0.76 5.55
N ARG A 3 13.65 -0.68 6.61
CA ARG A 3 12.19 -0.72 6.53
C ARG A 3 11.50 0.59 6.94
N TYR A 4 12.28 1.61 7.28
CA TYR A 4 11.77 2.95 7.59
C TYR A 4 12.65 3.99 6.91
N SER A 5 12.01 4.95 6.27
CA SER A 5 12.69 6.08 5.64
C SER A 5 11.81 7.34 5.67
N VAL A 6 12.40 8.45 5.28
CA VAL A 6 11.74 9.77 5.26
C VAL A 6 11.96 10.41 3.89
N LEU A 7 10.88 10.77 3.23
CA LEU A 7 10.91 11.62 2.05
C LEU A 7 10.72 13.08 2.49
N LYS A 8 11.71 13.92 2.26
CA LYS A 8 11.72 15.33 2.71
C LYS A 8 11.20 16.31 1.65
N ASP A 9 11.40 15.98 0.38
CA ASP A 9 11.02 16.80 -0.76
C ASP A 9 9.75 16.27 -1.43
N LYS A 10 9.02 17.12 -2.16
CA LYS A 10 7.83 16.75 -2.94
C LYS A 10 6.84 15.88 -2.15
N ASN A 11 5.95 16.48 -1.40
CA ASN A 11 4.98 15.80 -0.53
C ASN A 11 5.67 15.02 0.61
N PRO A 12 6.30 15.75 1.56
CA PRO A 12 7.05 15.16 2.66
C PRO A 12 6.21 14.16 3.46
N ARG A 13 6.79 13.01 3.78
CA ARG A 13 6.14 11.93 4.52
C ARG A 13 7.13 10.91 5.05
N GLU A 14 6.72 10.16 6.02
CA GLU A 14 7.42 8.97 6.49
C GLU A 14 6.99 7.76 5.68
N ILE A 15 7.89 6.83 5.45
CA ILE A 15 7.66 5.62 4.65
C ILE A 15 8.04 4.41 5.48
N VAL A 16 7.14 3.43 5.56
CA VAL A 16 7.38 2.14 6.19
C VAL A 16 7.23 1.02 5.17
N LEU A 17 8.14 0.04 5.21
CA LEU A 17 8.04 -1.20 4.45
C LEU A 17 7.62 -2.31 5.40
N LEU A 18 6.35 -2.68 5.36
CA LEU A 18 5.76 -3.72 6.17
C LEU A 18 5.78 -5.07 5.44
N ARG A 19 5.68 -6.14 6.20
CA ARG A 19 5.61 -7.50 5.65
C ARG A 19 4.20 -8.05 5.83
N GLY A 20 3.67 -8.69 4.80
CA GLY A 20 2.38 -9.35 4.80
C GLY A 20 2.46 -10.78 4.30
N SER A 21 1.31 -11.37 3.97
CA SER A 21 1.18 -12.74 3.45
C SER A 21 1.68 -12.90 2.00
N GLY A 22 2.08 -11.79 1.39
CA GLY A 22 2.64 -11.73 0.04
C GLY A 22 1.63 -11.41 -1.05
N CYS A 23 2.13 -10.86 -2.14
CA CYS A 23 1.33 -10.41 -3.26
C CYS A 23 0.51 -11.55 -3.89
N LYS A 24 -0.80 -11.41 -3.95
CA LYS A 24 -1.69 -12.39 -4.61
C LYS A 24 -1.52 -12.45 -6.12
N TRP A 25 -1.08 -11.35 -6.74
CA TRP A 25 -0.86 -11.32 -8.18
C TRP A 25 0.40 -12.09 -8.60
N LYS A 26 1.54 -11.81 -8.03
CA LYS A 26 2.85 -12.49 -8.21
C LYS A 26 3.32 -12.71 -9.67
N ARG A 27 2.81 -11.93 -10.63
CA ARG A 27 3.10 -12.14 -12.06
C ARG A 27 3.89 -11.01 -12.71
N CYS A 28 4.05 -9.87 -12.04
CA CYS A 28 4.81 -8.74 -12.58
C CYS A 28 6.26 -9.15 -12.80
N THR A 29 6.74 -9.07 -14.05
CA THR A 29 8.05 -9.60 -14.46
C THR A 29 9.23 -8.80 -13.94
N PHE A 30 8.99 -7.59 -13.43
CA PHE A 30 10.00 -6.65 -12.93
C PHE A 30 10.01 -6.49 -11.41
N CYS A 31 9.12 -7.21 -10.70
CA CYS A 31 8.88 -6.97 -9.27
C CYS A 31 9.36 -8.14 -8.43
N ASP A 32 10.27 -7.85 -7.49
CA ASP A 32 10.79 -8.83 -6.52
C ASP A 32 10.19 -8.65 -5.12
N TYR A 33 9.32 -7.68 -4.89
CA TYR A 33 8.67 -7.45 -3.59
C TYR A 33 7.88 -8.66 -3.09
N HIS A 34 7.34 -9.46 -4.00
CA HIS A 34 6.62 -10.68 -3.65
C HIS A 34 7.50 -11.74 -2.95
N LEU A 35 8.82 -11.56 -2.90
CA LEU A 35 9.75 -12.44 -2.18
C LEU A 35 9.86 -12.09 -0.68
N ASP A 36 9.48 -10.87 -0.28
CA ASP A 36 9.50 -10.43 1.11
C ASP A 36 8.15 -10.69 1.79
N TYR A 37 7.85 -11.94 2.09
CA TYR A 37 6.59 -12.34 2.72
C TYR A 37 6.81 -13.38 3.82
N CYS A 38 5.82 -13.51 4.72
CA CYS A 38 5.72 -14.59 5.67
C CYS A 38 4.24 -14.99 5.82
N LEU A 39 3.96 -16.28 5.96
CA LEU A 39 2.61 -16.78 6.19
C LEU A 39 2.24 -16.81 7.68
N ASP A 40 3.21 -16.64 8.57
CA ASP A 40 2.98 -16.51 10.01
C ASP A 40 2.59 -15.07 10.34
N GLU A 41 1.34 -14.87 10.73
CA GLU A 41 0.79 -13.54 11.05
C GLU A 41 1.45 -12.91 12.29
N GLU A 42 1.82 -13.72 13.29
CA GLU A 42 2.47 -13.22 14.51
C GLU A 42 3.88 -12.72 14.22
N ASP A 43 4.63 -13.43 13.37
CA ASP A 43 5.95 -13.01 12.95
C ASP A 43 5.88 -11.73 12.07
N ASN A 44 4.86 -11.61 11.21
CA ASN A 44 4.59 -10.38 10.48
C ASN A 44 4.27 -9.22 11.42
N TYR A 45 3.34 -9.42 12.36
CA TYR A 45 2.94 -8.40 13.32
C TYR A 45 4.12 -7.91 14.15
N ASN A 46 4.96 -8.81 14.69
CA ASN A 46 6.11 -8.45 15.49
C ASN A 46 7.13 -7.61 14.71
N LEU A 47 7.42 -7.99 13.47
CA LEU A 47 8.27 -7.19 12.58
C LEU A 47 7.64 -5.83 12.29
N ASN A 48 6.36 -5.80 11.94
CA ASN A 48 5.66 -4.58 11.57
C ASN A 48 5.53 -3.61 12.77
N ALA A 49 5.34 -4.12 13.97
CA ALA A 49 5.34 -3.32 15.20
C ALA A 49 6.70 -2.64 15.44
N GLN A 50 7.80 -3.36 15.25
CA GLN A 50 9.14 -2.77 15.33
C GLN A 50 9.37 -1.67 14.28
N VAL A 51 8.83 -1.84 13.07
CA VAL A 51 8.95 -0.84 12.00
C VAL A 51 8.10 0.38 12.33
N LEU A 52 6.84 0.18 12.70
CA LEU A 52 5.91 1.26 13.04
C LEU A 52 6.34 2.06 14.28
N SER A 53 7.06 1.46 15.23
CA SER A 53 7.60 2.16 16.40
C SER A 53 8.58 3.28 16.04
N LYS A 54 9.14 3.29 14.84
CA LYS A 54 10.06 4.33 14.34
C LYS A 54 9.33 5.55 13.79
N VAL A 55 8.03 5.45 13.56
CA VAL A 55 7.21 6.54 13.01
C VAL A 55 7.10 7.65 14.04
N THR A 56 7.36 8.88 13.60
CA THR A 56 7.40 10.07 14.47
C THR A 56 6.20 11.01 14.28
N GLY A 57 5.53 10.94 13.13
CA GLY A 57 4.43 11.84 12.75
C GLY A 57 4.88 13.22 12.26
N ILE A 58 6.19 13.44 12.08
CA ILE A 58 6.75 14.77 11.76
C ILE A 58 6.12 15.48 10.55
N TYR A 59 5.58 14.72 9.60
CA TYR A 59 4.94 15.26 8.40
C TYR A 59 3.43 15.08 8.37
N ASN A 60 2.84 14.52 9.42
CA ASN A 60 1.40 14.22 9.48
C ASN A 60 0.93 13.29 8.33
N LYS A 61 1.87 12.59 7.69
CA LYS A 61 1.66 11.69 6.55
C LYS A 61 2.53 10.45 6.67
N LEU A 62 1.91 9.29 6.45
CA LEU A 62 2.58 7.99 6.41
C LEU A 62 2.34 7.32 5.07
N GLU A 63 3.35 6.75 4.46
CA GLU A 63 3.24 5.84 3.33
C GLU A 63 3.55 4.43 3.79
N VAL A 64 2.61 3.53 3.58
CA VAL A 64 2.74 2.11 3.88
C VAL A 64 2.98 1.36 2.58
N ILE A 65 4.17 0.82 2.43
CA ILE A 65 4.55 -0.09 1.36
C ILE A 65 4.59 -1.50 1.95
N ASN A 66 4.13 -2.49 1.24
CA ASN A 66 4.28 -3.89 1.62
C ASN A 66 4.51 -4.77 0.40
N SER A 67 4.83 -6.03 0.62
CA SER A 67 5.13 -7.01 -0.42
C SER A 67 3.95 -7.41 -1.32
N GLY A 68 2.93 -6.56 -1.39
CA GLY A 68 1.70 -6.79 -2.16
C GLY A 68 0.82 -5.55 -2.18
N SER A 69 -0.40 -5.72 -1.72
CA SER A 69 -1.37 -4.66 -1.53
C SER A 69 -1.76 -4.55 -0.05
N PHE A 70 -2.42 -3.48 0.35
CA PHE A 70 -2.89 -3.33 1.72
C PHE A 70 -3.71 -4.55 2.20
N CYS A 71 -4.41 -5.24 1.30
CA CYS A 71 -5.21 -6.46 1.60
C CYS A 71 -4.35 -7.66 2.00
N ASP A 72 -3.05 -7.61 1.80
CA ASP A 72 -2.11 -8.69 2.13
C ASP A 72 -1.50 -8.51 3.54
N LEU A 73 -1.85 -7.41 4.23
CA LEU A 73 -1.55 -7.18 5.64
C LEU A 73 -2.62 -7.84 6.52
N ASP A 74 -2.20 -8.38 7.65
CA ASP A 74 -3.12 -8.93 8.66
C ASP A 74 -3.89 -7.83 9.40
N ASN A 75 -5.02 -8.22 10.03
CA ASN A 75 -5.89 -7.28 10.72
C ASN A 75 -5.21 -6.61 11.92
N LYS A 76 -4.37 -7.33 12.68
CA LYS A 76 -3.64 -6.77 13.83
C LYS A 76 -2.67 -5.68 13.37
N THR A 77 -1.97 -5.89 12.24
CA THR A 77 -1.11 -4.88 11.62
C THR A 77 -1.92 -3.66 11.16
N MET A 78 -3.09 -3.86 10.54
CA MET A 78 -3.96 -2.75 10.13
C MET A 78 -4.44 -1.91 11.32
N ASP A 79 -4.84 -2.55 12.41
CA ASP A 79 -5.26 -1.86 13.64
C ASP A 79 -4.08 -1.13 14.29
N LEU A 80 -2.88 -1.70 14.22
CA LEU A 80 -1.66 -1.04 14.71
C LEU A 80 -1.29 0.19 13.87
N ILE A 81 -1.49 0.17 12.55
CA ILE A 81 -1.31 1.35 11.69
C ILE A 81 -2.25 2.47 12.12
N ILE A 82 -3.54 2.17 12.35
CA ILE A 82 -4.52 3.15 12.82
C ILE A 82 -4.07 3.74 14.16
N LYS A 83 -3.77 2.89 15.14
CA LYS A 83 -3.28 3.30 16.45
C LYS A 83 -2.04 4.20 16.36
N THR A 84 -1.08 3.82 15.52
CA THR A 84 0.14 4.62 15.28
C THR A 84 -0.23 6.00 14.72
N CYS A 85 -1.17 6.07 13.78
CA CYS A 85 -1.62 7.33 13.21
C CYS A 85 -2.28 8.23 14.25
N GLU A 86 -3.14 7.68 15.11
CA GLU A 86 -3.77 8.44 16.21
C GLU A 86 -2.74 8.97 17.20
N GLU A 87 -1.83 8.11 17.68
CA GLU A 87 -0.78 8.48 18.65
C GLU A 87 0.20 9.52 18.12
N LYS A 88 0.45 9.53 16.80
CA LYS A 88 1.42 10.42 16.13
C LYS A 88 0.76 11.57 15.38
N ASN A 89 -0.56 11.75 15.50
CA ASN A 89 -1.33 12.80 14.82
C ASN A 89 -1.16 12.77 13.30
N ILE A 90 -1.13 11.58 12.70
CA ILE A 90 -1.04 11.38 11.25
C ILE A 90 -2.45 11.41 10.68
N SER A 91 -2.73 12.35 9.81
CA SER A 91 -4.06 12.53 9.19
C SER A 91 -4.19 11.94 7.80
N THR A 92 -3.09 11.50 7.20
CA THR A 92 -3.11 10.93 5.85
C THR A 92 -2.20 9.70 5.76
N VAL A 93 -2.76 8.60 5.27
CA VAL A 93 -2.01 7.37 4.98
C VAL A 93 -2.11 7.04 3.50
N HIS A 94 -0.96 6.73 2.89
CA HIS A 94 -0.89 6.23 1.53
C HIS A 94 -0.68 4.72 1.56
N PHE A 95 -1.53 3.98 0.84
CA PHE A 95 -1.36 2.54 0.66
C PHE A 95 -1.13 2.20 -0.81
N GLU A 96 -0.39 1.13 -1.05
CA GLU A 96 -0.30 0.52 -2.38
C GLU A 96 -1.44 -0.49 -2.57
N CYS A 97 -2.03 -0.46 -3.77
CA CYS A 97 -3.11 -1.37 -4.14
C CYS A 97 -2.95 -1.81 -5.59
N HIS A 98 -2.82 -3.11 -5.79
CA HIS A 98 -2.92 -3.69 -7.12
C HIS A 98 -4.38 -3.64 -7.62
N TYR A 99 -4.59 -3.44 -8.92
CA TYR A 99 -5.90 -3.28 -9.53
C TYR A 99 -6.91 -4.41 -9.19
N ILE A 100 -6.44 -5.64 -8.98
CA ILE A 100 -7.31 -6.77 -8.60
C ILE A 100 -8.06 -6.56 -7.28
N HIS A 101 -7.58 -5.66 -6.43
CA HIS A 101 -8.15 -5.35 -5.11
C HIS A 101 -8.94 -4.03 -5.08
N HIS A 102 -9.29 -3.47 -6.25
CA HIS A 102 -9.97 -2.16 -6.31
C HIS A 102 -11.30 -2.13 -5.54
N LYS A 103 -11.99 -3.26 -5.44
CA LYS A 103 -13.28 -3.37 -4.75
C LYS A 103 -13.18 -3.27 -3.23
N GLU A 104 -12.03 -3.55 -2.66
CA GLU A 104 -11.75 -3.49 -1.23
C GLU A 104 -11.41 -2.06 -0.75
N VAL A 105 -11.05 -1.16 -1.68
CA VAL A 105 -10.64 0.21 -1.35
C VAL A 105 -11.72 1.02 -0.61
N PRO A 106 -13.01 0.99 -0.99
CA PRO A 106 -14.04 1.74 -0.25
C PRO A 106 -14.14 1.34 1.22
N ALA A 107 -14.09 0.04 1.53
CA ALA A 107 -14.12 -0.45 2.91
C ALA A 107 -12.90 -0.01 3.71
N LEU A 108 -11.71 -0.03 3.10
CA LEU A 108 -10.49 0.49 3.72
C LEU A 108 -10.64 1.98 4.05
N LYS A 109 -11.11 2.79 3.09
CA LYS A 109 -11.29 4.24 3.29
C LYS A 109 -12.27 4.53 4.42
N GLU A 110 -13.38 3.81 4.49
CA GLU A 110 -14.36 3.99 5.55
C GLU A 110 -13.80 3.62 6.93
N LYS A 111 -13.12 2.47 7.05
CA LYS A 111 -12.44 2.06 8.30
C LYS A 111 -11.51 3.15 8.84
N PHE A 112 -10.68 3.75 8.00
CA PHE A 112 -9.74 4.80 8.42
C PHE A 112 -10.44 6.14 8.69
N LYS A 113 -11.50 6.45 7.96
CA LYS A 113 -12.29 7.67 8.14
C LYS A 113 -12.96 7.73 9.51
N GLU A 114 -13.39 6.60 10.07
CA GLU A 114 -13.91 6.51 11.45
C GLU A 114 -12.90 7.03 12.49
N HIS A 115 -11.60 7.00 12.15
CA HIS A 115 -10.49 7.51 12.98
C HIS A 115 -9.97 8.89 12.51
N ASN A 116 -10.72 9.60 11.65
CA ASN A 116 -10.31 10.86 11.04
C ASN A 116 -9.01 10.80 10.23
N ILE A 117 -8.70 9.64 9.65
CA ILE A 117 -7.53 9.42 8.82
C ILE A 117 -7.96 9.33 7.36
N ASN A 118 -7.38 10.16 6.50
CA ASN A 118 -7.60 10.13 5.07
C ASN A 118 -6.72 9.08 4.41
N VAL A 119 -7.31 8.18 3.62
CA VAL A 119 -6.57 7.17 2.86
C VAL A 119 -6.42 7.61 1.42
N ARG A 120 -5.19 7.56 0.92
CA ARG A 120 -4.85 7.70 -0.49
C ARG A 120 -4.27 6.41 -1.03
N ILE A 121 -4.70 6.03 -2.22
CA ILE A 121 -4.24 4.81 -2.88
C ILE A 121 -3.20 5.16 -3.95
N LYS A 122 -2.17 4.35 -4.00
CA LYS A 122 -1.16 4.35 -5.07
C LYS A 122 -1.33 3.05 -5.86
N THR A 123 -1.43 3.17 -7.16
CA THR A 123 -1.49 2.01 -8.05
C THR A 123 -0.49 2.17 -9.20
N GLY A 124 0.33 1.16 -9.42
CA GLY A 124 1.34 1.17 -10.48
C GLY A 124 0.74 0.71 -11.80
N VAL A 125 0.45 1.64 -12.71
CA VAL A 125 0.01 1.34 -14.08
C VAL A 125 1.20 1.05 -14.99
N GLU A 126 2.31 1.72 -14.74
CA GLU A 126 3.62 1.67 -15.42
C GLU A 126 3.58 2.23 -16.86
N THR A 127 2.65 1.76 -17.69
CA THR A 127 2.48 2.20 -19.07
C THR A 127 1.04 2.09 -19.55
N PHE A 128 0.65 2.95 -20.50
CA PHE A 128 -0.64 2.87 -21.19
C PHE A 128 -0.60 1.99 -22.46
N ASP A 129 0.60 1.52 -22.87
CA ASP A 129 0.70 0.48 -23.89
C ASP A 129 0.16 -0.84 -23.34
N VAL A 130 -1.01 -1.24 -23.84
CA VAL A 130 -1.73 -2.42 -23.34
C VAL A 130 -0.97 -3.71 -23.59
N ASP A 131 -0.36 -3.85 -24.78
CA ASP A 131 0.37 -5.07 -25.13
C ASP A 131 1.61 -5.23 -24.26
N TYR A 132 2.40 -4.19 -24.13
CA TYR A 132 3.59 -4.20 -23.28
C TYR A 132 3.22 -4.43 -21.81
N ARG A 133 2.19 -3.72 -21.29
CA ARG A 133 1.75 -3.84 -19.90
C ARG A 133 1.28 -5.25 -19.55
N GLU A 134 0.48 -5.88 -20.42
CA GLU A 134 -0.13 -7.17 -20.10
C GLU A 134 0.71 -8.38 -20.53
N ASN A 135 1.39 -8.30 -21.67
CA ASN A 135 2.13 -9.43 -22.23
C ASN A 135 3.60 -9.46 -21.81
N VAL A 136 4.23 -8.27 -21.59
CA VAL A 136 5.61 -8.17 -21.14
C VAL A 136 5.69 -7.99 -19.63
N MET A 137 5.07 -6.93 -19.11
CA MET A 137 5.12 -6.60 -17.67
C MET A 137 4.18 -7.45 -16.82
N LYS A 138 3.14 -8.03 -17.39
CA LYS A 138 2.13 -8.88 -16.73
C LYS A 138 1.43 -8.21 -15.55
N LYS A 139 1.04 -6.94 -15.73
CA LYS A 139 0.45 -6.09 -14.67
C LYS A 139 -0.96 -6.46 -14.25
N GLY A 140 -1.74 -7.16 -15.08
CA GLY A 140 -3.09 -7.61 -14.71
C GLY A 140 -4.19 -6.55 -14.73
N PHE A 141 -4.03 -5.49 -15.50
CA PHE A 141 -5.10 -4.53 -15.78
C PHE A 141 -6.01 -4.99 -16.94
N GLY A 142 -5.67 -6.11 -17.59
CA GLY A 142 -6.38 -6.60 -18.75
C GLY A 142 -6.35 -5.60 -19.90
N LYS A 143 -7.44 -5.59 -20.69
CA LYS A 143 -7.59 -4.65 -21.82
C LYS A 143 -8.12 -3.27 -21.40
N SER A 144 -7.84 -2.85 -20.17
CA SER A 144 -8.28 -1.53 -19.70
C SER A 144 -7.60 -0.41 -20.50
N THR A 145 -8.45 0.46 -21.07
CA THR A 145 -7.99 1.65 -21.80
C THR A 145 -7.47 2.73 -20.84
N PRO A 146 -6.71 3.72 -21.32
CA PRO A 146 -6.29 4.85 -20.49
C PRO A 146 -7.46 5.55 -19.79
N GLU A 147 -8.60 5.69 -20.46
CA GLU A 147 -9.81 6.33 -19.91
C GLU A 147 -10.39 5.53 -18.75
N LYS A 148 -10.49 4.19 -18.88
CA LYS A 148 -10.96 3.31 -17.79
C LYS A 148 -10.01 3.35 -16.59
N ILE A 149 -8.70 3.40 -16.83
CA ILE A 149 -7.70 3.49 -15.76
C ILE A 149 -7.83 4.86 -15.07
N ARG A 150 -8.05 5.95 -15.82
CA ARG A 150 -8.27 7.28 -15.25
C ARG A 150 -9.53 7.30 -14.38
N THR A 151 -10.67 6.79 -14.88
CA THR A 151 -11.89 6.68 -14.08
C THR A 151 -11.65 5.92 -12.79
N TYR A 152 -10.97 4.79 -12.86
CA TYR A 152 -10.58 4.04 -11.66
C TYR A 152 -9.72 4.88 -10.70
N ALA A 153 -8.71 5.58 -11.20
CA ALA A 153 -7.86 6.42 -10.37
C ALA A 153 -8.66 7.55 -9.69
N ASP A 154 -9.58 8.18 -10.40
CA ASP A 154 -10.45 9.24 -9.86
C ASP A 154 -11.39 8.70 -8.76
N GLU A 155 -11.80 7.43 -8.83
CA GLU A 155 -12.66 6.80 -7.83
C GLU A 155 -11.89 6.37 -6.56
N VAL A 156 -10.62 5.94 -6.69
CA VAL A 156 -9.89 5.28 -5.59
C VAL A 156 -8.68 6.06 -5.06
N CYS A 157 -8.11 6.97 -5.82
CA CYS A 157 -6.96 7.80 -5.41
C CYS A 157 -7.39 9.17 -4.93
#